data_d041526b3338e798c0ef46e5ad8d5ca7
#
_entry.id   d041526b3338e798c0ef46e5ad8d5ca7
#
_cell.length_a   1.000
_cell.length_b   1.000
_cell.length_c   1.000
_cell.angle_alpha   90.00
_cell.angle_beta   90.00
_cell.angle_gamma   90.00
#
_symmetry.space_group_name_H-M   'P 1'
#
loop_
_entity.id
_entity.type
_entity.pdbx_description
1 polymer ?
#
loop_
_entity_poly.entity_id
_entity_poly.type
_entity_poly.pdbx_seq_one_letter_code
_entity_poly.pdbx_strand_id
1 'polypeptide(L)'
;MAVNRFEQVDEPQADAITLSLSARGDESFGRVLCPADLAGGHLVNDFVSDELDAKEAFLTAIRLANELKAPIVVEDAAGVWQEEWGVLYRVE
;
A
#
# COMPACT_ATOMS: atom_id res chain seq x y z
N MET A 1 19.79 0.74 8.90
CA MET A 1 18.50 1.36 8.56
C MET A 1 17.73 0.46 7.64
N ALA A 2 16.52 0.10 8.03
CA ALA A 2 15.70 -0.76 7.19
C ALA A 2 15.15 0.04 6.01
N VAL A 3 15.33 -0.49 4.81
CA VAL A 3 14.75 0.11 3.61
C VAL A 3 13.53 -0.72 3.24
N ASN A 4 12.36 -0.08 3.20
CA ASN A 4 11.16 -0.77 2.80
C ASN A 4 11.27 -1.19 1.34
N ARG A 5 10.94 -2.43 1.08
CA ARG A 5 10.91 -2.94 -0.28
C ARG A 5 9.46 -2.94 -0.76
N PHE A 6 9.23 -2.22 -1.85
CA PHE A 6 7.89 -2.11 -2.43
C PHE A 6 7.80 -3.04 -3.63
N GLU A 7 6.91 -4.03 -3.56
CA GLU A 7 6.71 -4.96 -4.66
C GLU A 7 5.37 -4.69 -5.33
N GLN A 8 5.38 -4.60 -6.65
CA GLN A 8 4.16 -4.38 -7.42
C GLN A 8 3.42 -5.71 -7.59
N VAL A 9 2.12 -5.68 -7.34
CA VAL A 9 1.25 -6.85 -7.48
C VAL A 9 0.04 -6.49 -8.33
N ASP A 10 -0.65 -7.50 -8.85
CA ASP A 10 -1.85 -7.30 -9.67
C ASP A 10 -3.13 -7.32 -8.84
N GLU A 11 -3.06 -7.81 -7.62
CA GLU A 11 -4.21 -7.91 -6.74
C GLU A 11 -3.79 -7.81 -5.28
N PRO A 12 -4.69 -7.44 -4.35
CA PRO A 12 -4.38 -7.36 -2.93
C PRO A 12 -3.88 -8.69 -2.39
N GLN A 13 -2.91 -8.63 -1.47
CA GLN A 13 -2.30 -9.81 -0.85
C GLN A 13 -2.79 -9.97 0.58
N ALA A 14 -3.02 -11.21 1.00
CA ALA A 14 -3.50 -11.52 2.35
C ALA A 14 -2.42 -11.39 3.42
N ASP A 15 -1.15 -11.41 3.02
CA ASP A 15 -0.01 -11.41 3.94
C ASP A 15 0.78 -10.09 3.96
N ALA A 16 0.21 -9.05 3.39
CA ALA A 16 0.88 -7.76 3.28
C ALA A 16 -0.14 -6.62 3.28
N ILE A 17 0.36 -5.42 3.58
CA ILE A 17 -0.43 -4.21 3.41
C ILE A 17 -0.39 -3.86 1.92
N THR A 18 -1.56 -3.70 1.31
CA THR A 18 -1.66 -3.37 -0.10
C THR A 18 -1.99 -1.88 -0.26
N LEU A 19 -1.12 -1.17 -0.99
CA LEU A 19 -1.38 0.21 -1.40
C LEU A 19 -1.92 0.17 -2.82
N SER A 20 -3.21 0.42 -2.96
CA SER A 20 -3.89 0.40 -4.26
C SER A 20 -3.95 1.82 -4.82
N LEU A 21 -3.25 2.06 -5.91
CA LEU A 21 -3.15 3.38 -6.54
C LEU A 21 -4.04 3.48 -7.77
N SER A 22 -4.59 4.65 -8.00
CA SER A 22 -5.44 4.93 -9.14
C SER A 22 -5.30 6.38 -9.58
N ALA A 23 -5.77 6.69 -10.77
CA ALA A 23 -5.73 8.05 -11.30
C ALA A 23 -7.05 8.38 -11.99
N ARG A 24 -7.46 9.64 -11.88
CA ARG A 24 -8.62 10.18 -12.59
C ARG A 24 -8.24 11.56 -13.10
N GLY A 25 -8.11 11.69 -14.43
CA GLY A 25 -7.63 12.92 -15.02
C GLY A 25 -6.21 13.22 -14.58
N ASP A 26 -5.98 14.40 -14.02
CA ASP A 26 -4.66 14.82 -13.53
C ASP A 26 -4.44 14.49 -12.06
N GLU A 27 -5.41 13.87 -11.41
CA GLU A 27 -5.34 13.58 -9.99
C GLU A 27 -5.03 12.11 -9.73
N SER A 28 -4.21 11.86 -8.71
CA SER A 28 -3.81 10.52 -8.29
C SER A 28 -4.39 10.21 -6.91
N PHE A 29 -4.89 9.00 -6.73
CA PHE A 29 -5.52 8.56 -5.50
C PHE A 29 -4.97 7.22 -5.06
N GLY A 30 -5.22 6.86 -3.81
CA GLY A 30 -4.85 5.56 -3.30
C GLY A 30 -5.73 5.13 -2.15
N ARG A 31 -5.75 3.82 -1.93
CA ARG A 31 -6.39 3.21 -0.77
C ARG A 31 -5.41 2.26 -0.13
N VAL A 32 -5.53 2.11 1.18
CA VAL A 32 -4.69 1.20 1.95
C VAL A 32 -5.57 0.05 2.43
N LEU A 33 -5.15 -1.16 2.11
CA LEU A 33 -5.84 -2.38 2.52
C LEU A 33 -4.95 -3.14 3.50
N CYS A 34 -5.46 -3.41 4.69
CA CYS A 34 -4.72 -4.13 5.73
C CYS A 34 -5.57 -5.32 6.19
N PRO A 35 -5.15 -6.57 5.88
CA PRO A 35 -5.90 -7.75 6.32
C PRO A 35 -5.94 -7.85 7.85
N ALA A 36 -7.07 -8.30 8.38
CA ALA A 36 -7.26 -8.43 9.83
C ALA A 36 -6.23 -9.37 10.47
N ASP A 37 -5.89 -10.45 9.77
CA ASP A 37 -4.91 -11.43 10.28
C ASP A 37 -3.53 -10.79 10.46
N LEU A 38 -3.19 -9.85 9.59
CA LEU A 38 -1.91 -9.16 9.64
C LEU A 38 -1.79 -8.27 10.87
N ALA A 39 -2.92 -7.73 11.33
CA ALA A 39 -2.96 -6.87 12.51
C ALA A 39 -2.87 -7.63 13.84
N GLY A 40 -2.72 -8.96 13.80
CA GLY A 40 -2.50 -9.75 15.00
C GLY A 40 -3.65 -9.72 15.99
N GLY A 41 -4.88 -9.59 15.52
CA GLY A 41 -6.07 -9.55 16.38
C GLY A 41 -6.49 -8.15 16.81
N HIS A 42 -5.77 -7.11 16.39
CA HIS A 42 -6.15 -5.72 16.69
C HIS A 42 -7.35 -5.26 15.86
N LEU A 43 -7.61 -5.94 14.75
CA LEU A 43 -8.75 -5.64 13.88
C LEU A 43 -9.70 -6.83 13.84
N VAL A 44 -10.98 -6.56 13.91
CA VAL A 44 -12.03 -7.58 13.79
C VAL A 44 -12.26 -7.92 12.31
N ASN A 45 -12.16 -6.92 11.46
CA ASN A 45 -12.34 -7.04 10.02
C ASN A 45 -11.15 -6.46 9.29
N ASP A 46 -11.01 -6.78 8.00
CA ASP A 46 -9.99 -6.16 7.17
C ASP A 46 -10.20 -4.64 7.17
N PHE A 47 -9.09 -3.92 7.23
CA PHE A 47 -9.12 -2.47 7.15
C PHE A 47 -8.98 -2.04 5.70
N VAL A 48 -9.89 -1.18 5.24
CA VAL A 48 -9.80 -0.54 3.93
C VAL A 48 -10.02 0.94 4.15
N SER A 49 -9.01 1.76 3.82
CA SER A 49 -9.14 3.20 3.98
C SER A 49 -10.09 3.80 2.95
N ASP A 50 -10.54 5.02 3.20
CA ASP A 50 -11.21 5.82 2.18
C ASP A 50 -10.23 6.10 1.05
N GLU A 51 -10.75 6.56 -0.09
CA GLU A 51 -9.91 7.01 -1.17
C GLU A 51 -9.20 8.30 -0.74
N LEU A 52 -7.89 8.24 -0.70
CA LEU A 52 -7.03 9.35 -0.26
C LEU A 52 -6.24 9.86 -1.45
N ASP A 53 -5.66 11.06 -1.31
CA ASP A 53 -4.62 11.48 -2.24
C ASP A 53 -3.51 10.42 -2.23
N ALA A 54 -2.91 10.16 -3.41
CA ALA A 54 -1.92 9.09 -3.54
C ALA A 54 -0.78 9.20 -2.52
N LYS A 55 -0.29 10.42 -2.29
CA LYS A 55 0.77 10.65 -1.31
C LYS A 55 0.31 10.33 0.11
N GLU A 56 -0.90 10.74 0.47
CA GLU A 56 -1.45 10.44 1.80
C GLU A 56 -1.67 8.95 1.99
N ALA A 57 -2.15 8.26 0.95
CA ALA A 57 -2.31 6.81 1.01
C ALA A 57 -0.95 6.12 1.20
N PHE A 58 0.07 6.57 0.48
CA PHE A 58 1.43 6.05 0.62
C PHE A 58 1.94 6.22 2.05
N LEU A 59 1.80 7.43 2.62
CA LEU A 59 2.27 7.70 3.99
C LEU A 59 1.50 6.88 5.02
N THR A 60 0.21 6.68 4.81
CA THR A 60 -0.62 5.85 5.68
C THR A 60 -0.16 4.39 5.63
N ALA A 61 0.14 3.88 4.43
CA ALA A 61 0.63 2.51 4.28
C ALA A 61 1.98 2.33 4.98
N ILE A 62 2.89 3.30 4.86
CA ILE A 62 4.19 3.27 5.54
C ILE A 62 4.01 3.23 7.05
N ARG A 63 3.12 4.06 7.58
CA ARG A 63 2.86 4.11 9.02
C ARG A 63 2.33 2.77 9.52
N LEU A 64 1.36 2.20 8.84
CA LEU A 64 0.81 0.90 9.22
C LEU A 64 1.84 -0.21 9.13
N ALA A 65 2.66 -0.20 8.07
CA ALA A 65 3.70 -1.20 7.91
C ALA A 65 4.71 -1.15 9.04
N ASN A 66 5.09 0.06 9.47
CA ASN A 66 6.02 0.21 10.58
C ASN A 66 5.41 -0.23 11.91
N GLU A 67 4.14 0.07 12.14
CA GLU A 67 3.45 -0.33 13.38
C GLU A 67 3.25 -1.84 13.45
N LEU A 68 2.89 -2.47 12.35
CA LEU A 68 2.60 -3.90 12.30
C LEU A 68 3.81 -4.74 11.91
N LYS A 69 4.92 -4.10 11.52
CA LYS A 69 6.13 -4.75 11.02
C LYS A 69 5.81 -5.68 9.84
N ALA A 70 4.98 -5.19 8.94
CA ALA A 70 4.48 -5.94 7.79
C ALA A 70 5.05 -5.41 6.49
N PRO A 71 5.16 -6.25 5.47
CA PRO A 71 5.58 -5.79 4.15
C PRO A 71 4.48 -4.97 3.47
N ILE A 72 4.88 -4.13 2.52
CA ILE A 72 3.95 -3.37 1.68
C ILE A 72 4.05 -3.90 0.27
N VAL A 73 2.90 -4.14 -0.36
CA VAL A 73 2.82 -4.40 -1.79
C VAL A 73 2.00 -3.29 -2.44
N VAL A 74 2.24 -3.05 -3.72
CA VAL A 74 1.63 -1.92 -4.43
C VAL A 74 0.90 -2.41 -5.66
N GLU A 75 -0.37 -2.04 -5.76
CA GLU A 75 -1.18 -2.28 -6.95
C GLU A 75 -1.25 -0.95 -7.71
N ASP A 76 -0.53 -0.86 -8.83
CA ASP A 76 -0.40 0.41 -9.56
C ASP A 76 -0.56 0.22 -11.08
N ALA A 77 -1.78 -0.13 -11.49
CA ALA A 77 -2.08 -0.30 -12.92
C ALA A 77 -2.05 1.02 -13.68
N ALA A 78 -2.24 2.14 -12.99
CA ALA A 78 -2.29 3.46 -13.62
C ALA A 78 -0.92 4.14 -13.75
N GLY A 79 0.14 3.58 -13.15
CA GLY A 79 1.46 4.18 -13.19
C GLY A 79 1.61 5.42 -12.32
N VAL A 80 0.98 5.43 -11.17
CA VAL A 80 0.93 6.58 -10.26
C VAL A 80 2.18 6.67 -9.38
N TRP A 81 2.89 5.56 -9.17
CA TRP A 81 4.04 5.48 -8.28
C TRP A 81 5.08 6.56 -8.60
N GLN A 82 5.59 7.23 -7.58
CA GLN A 82 6.60 8.28 -7.72
C GLN A 82 7.98 7.72 -7.36
N GLU A 83 8.99 8.05 -8.17
CA GLU A 83 10.36 7.61 -7.89
C GLU A 83 10.88 8.10 -6.55
N GLU A 84 10.43 9.26 -6.10
CA GLU A 84 10.83 9.83 -4.81
C GLU A 84 10.36 9.00 -3.61
N TRP A 85 9.39 8.11 -3.80
CA TRP A 85 8.89 7.22 -2.75
C TRP A 85 9.78 5.99 -2.57
N GLY A 86 10.67 5.73 -3.52
CA GLY A 86 11.55 4.58 -3.52
C GLY A 86 11.42 3.75 -4.79
N VAL A 87 12.09 2.63 -4.83
CA VAL A 87 12.07 1.74 -6.00
C VAL A 87 10.90 0.77 -5.89
N LEU A 88 10.08 0.74 -6.92
CA LEU A 88 9.00 -0.23 -7.02
C LEU A 88 9.48 -1.45 -7.81
N TYR A 89 9.56 -2.58 -7.14
CA TYR A 89 9.99 -3.84 -7.75
C TYR A 89 8.80 -4.55 -8.37
N ARG A 90 8.96 -4.99 -9.60
CA ARG A 90 7.93 -5.77 -10.28
C ARG A 90 8.26 -7.24 -10.14
N VAL A 91 7.28 -8.01 -9.73
CA VAL A 91 7.40 -9.47 -9.66
C VAL A 91 6.95 -10.01 -11.02
N GLU A 92 7.86 -10.69 -11.70
CA GLU A 92 7.56 -11.31 -12.97
C GLU A 92 7.17 -12.78 -12.79
#